data_a71a6d2e1fc54634f8d619be73400829
#
_entry.id   a71a6d2e1fc54634f8d619be73400829
#
_cell.length_a   1.000
_cell.length_b   1.000
_cell.length_c   1.000
_cell.angle_alpha   90.00
_cell.angle_beta   90.00
_cell.angle_gamma   90.00
#
_symmetry.space_group_name_H-M   'P 1'
#
loop_
_entity.id
_entity.type
_entity.pdbx_description
1 polymer ?
#
loop_
_entity_poly.entity_id
_entity_poly.type
_entity_poly.pdbx_seq_one_letter_code
_entity_poly.pdbx_strand_id
1 'polypeptide(L)'
;MKISRSRISTSRTRTRAVLLLLLLSTLVGGGAQEALPLISAAEYERWQTDLSNWGRWGPDDELGALNLITPAKRLEAAALVQEGITVSLARTAQTEESADNPCPVQWEMVNASPRGASDRVAYRCIHGLGSTHIDGFAHRFFGGKMWNGYPIADLVTMEGGAQKNAVLTMKDGIVTRGVLYDIPRLKGVPYLEPGTRITVADLEAWEAQTGVRVGSGDAMLLRWGRWARREVVGPFDTWAEAAGFDNSVIPWLRARDIAVLGWETPGYTPRPEGDLPTLALHDFALTMLGVHLLDRADLEALSEMAAAQGRWEFMLTIAPLPIPNGTGSPVNPIAVF
;
A
#
# COMPACT_ATOMS: atom_id res chain seq x y z
N MET A 1 47.39 -1.85 -76.85
CA MET A 1 48.36 -0.77 -77.05
C MET A 1 48.90 -0.36 -75.69
N LYS A 2 50.22 -0.55 -75.43
CA LYS A 2 50.94 -0.27 -74.18
C LYS A 2 51.08 1.25 -73.98
N ILE A 3 51.15 1.72 -72.72
CA ILE A 3 52.07 2.70 -72.16
C ILE A 3 51.63 2.82 -70.67
N SER A 4 52.33 2.37 -69.70
CA SER A 4 53.58 2.66 -69.01
C SER A 4 53.65 3.92 -68.13
N ARG A 5 53.83 3.66 -66.82
CA ARG A 5 54.59 4.41 -65.78
C ARG A 5 54.07 5.80 -65.34
N SER A 6 53.98 6.12 -64.01
CA SER A 6 55.16 6.11 -63.09
C SER A 6 54.69 6.24 -61.61
N ARG A 7 55.54 5.72 -60.73
CA ARG A 7 55.43 5.83 -59.26
C ARG A 7 55.92 7.18 -58.79
N ILE A 8 55.21 7.79 -57.86
CA ILE A 8 55.82 8.77 -56.95
C ILE A 8 55.45 8.36 -55.52
N SER A 9 56.51 8.01 -54.77
CA SER A 9 56.51 7.73 -53.34
C SER A 9 56.51 9.07 -52.59
N THR A 10 55.55 9.25 -51.69
CA THR A 10 55.65 10.27 -50.63
C THR A 10 55.38 9.61 -49.28
N SER A 11 56.44 9.45 -48.53
CA SER A 11 56.48 9.15 -47.12
C SER A 11 55.65 10.18 -46.34
N ARG A 12 54.64 9.71 -45.61
CA ARG A 12 53.98 10.51 -44.58
C ARG A 12 54.13 9.83 -43.22
N THR A 13 54.97 10.45 -42.43
CA THR A 13 55.17 10.20 -41.01
C THR A 13 53.86 10.26 -40.27
N ARG A 14 53.41 9.15 -39.68
CA ARG A 14 52.23 9.09 -38.81
C ARG A 14 52.63 9.40 -37.37
N THR A 15 52.35 10.61 -36.92
CA THR A 15 52.38 10.98 -35.49
C THR A 15 51.22 10.29 -34.80
N ARG A 16 51.50 9.35 -33.92
CA ARG A 16 50.49 8.72 -33.05
C ARG A 16 50.23 9.68 -31.88
N ALA A 17 49.06 10.35 -31.90
CA ALA A 17 48.52 10.99 -30.71
C ALA A 17 47.94 9.92 -29.79
N VAL A 18 48.54 9.74 -28.62
CA VAL A 18 48.01 8.92 -27.55
C VAL A 18 46.97 9.76 -26.82
N LEU A 19 45.70 9.42 -27.01
CA LEU A 19 44.59 10.02 -26.27
C LEU A 19 44.51 9.31 -24.93
N LEU A 20 44.93 9.97 -23.85
CA LEU A 20 44.77 9.49 -22.48
C LEU A 20 43.32 9.75 -22.07
N LEU A 21 42.44 8.72 -22.11
CA LEU A 21 41.13 8.76 -21.51
C LEU A 21 41.26 8.69 -19.98
N LEU A 22 41.13 9.81 -19.31
CA LEU A 22 40.88 9.87 -17.86
C LEU A 22 39.45 9.38 -17.59
N LEU A 23 39.32 8.14 -17.15
CA LEU A 23 38.09 7.64 -16.52
C LEU A 23 37.93 8.34 -15.16
N LEU A 24 37.09 9.38 -15.10
CA LEU A 24 36.51 9.83 -13.84
C LEU A 24 35.51 8.75 -13.36
N SER A 25 35.97 7.87 -12.48
CA SER A 25 35.07 7.08 -11.66
C SER A 25 34.39 8.01 -10.64
N THR A 26 33.17 8.44 -10.93
CA THR A 26 32.29 9.02 -9.92
C THR A 26 31.97 7.91 -8.95
N LEU A 27 32.64 7.93 -7.80
CA LEU A 27 32.17 7.25 -6.60
C LEU A 27 30.79 7.84 -6.29
N VAL A 28 29.74 7.10 -6.64
CA VAL A 28 28.42 7.29 -6.04
C VAL A 28 28.62 6.92 -4.58
N GLY A 29 28.83 7.91 -3.75
CA GLY A 29 28.84 7.75 -2.32
C GLY A 29 27.49 7.21 -1.91
N GLY A 30 27.43 5.94 -1.49
CA GLY A 30 26.34 5.43 -0.72
C GLY A 30 26.24 6.28 0.55
N GLY A 31 25.35 7.29 0.54
CA GLY A 31 25.04 8.03 1.73
C GLY A 31 24.55 7.03 2.76
N ALA A 32 25.27 6.88 3.86
CA ALA A 32 24.76 6.18 5.02
C ALA A 32 23.41 6.83 5.33
N GLN A 33 22.33 6.07 5.24
CA GLN A 33 21.01 6.52 5.64
C GLN A 33 21.14 6.90 7.10
N GLU A 34 21.02 8.18 7.43
CA GLU A 34 21.08 8.69 8.80
C GLU A 34 20.12 7.85 9.64
N ALA A 35 20.60 7.31 10.75
CA ALA A 35 19.79 6.47 11.61
C ALA A 35 18.59 7.29 12.09
N LEU A 36 17.42 7.01 11.57
CA LEU A 36 16.18 7.66 11.96
C LEU A 36 15.97 7.42 13.48
N PRO A 37 15.63 8.46 14.24
CA PRO A 37 15.35 8.30 15.65
C PRO A 37 14.23 7.27 15.83
N LEU A 38 14.43 6.30 16.72
CA LEU A 38 13.41 5.34 17.09
C LEU A 38 12.33 6.05 17.92
N ILE A 39 11.07 5.83 17.57
CA ILE A 39 9.95 6.27 18.39
C ILE A 39 9.96 5.44 19.67
N SER A 40 10.01 6.10 20.82
CA SER A 40 9.96 5.41 22.11
C SER A 40 8.54 4.93 22.44
N ALA A 41 8.43 3.89 23.27
CA ALA A 41 7.13 3.41 23.77
C ALA A 41 6.34 4.53 24.46
N ALA A 42 7.00 5.38 25.24
CA ALA A 42 6.37 6.51 25.92
C ALA A 42 5.83 7.59 24.96
N GLU A 43 6.51 7.80 23.82
CA GLU A 43 6.03 8.71 22.79
C GLU A 43 4.83 8.12 22.06
N TYR A 44 4.88 6.86 21.69
CA TYR A 44 3.76 6.15 21.07
C TYR A 44 2.52 6.11 21.99
N GLU A 45 2.71 5.95 23.30
CA GLU A 45 1.63 6.00 24.28
C GLU A 45 1.01 7.41 24.37
N ARG A 46 1.82 8.47 24.36
CA ARG A 46 1.30 9.86 24.30
C ARG A 46 0.46 10.08 23.03
N TRP A 47 0.90 9.60 21.87
CA TRP A 47 0.17 9.73 20.61
C TRP A 47 -1.22 9.14 20.67
N GLN A 48 -1.44 8.08 21.44
CA GLN A 48 -2.78 7.48 21.61
C GLN A 48 -3.79 8.45 22.25
N THR A 49 -3.32 9.45 22.98
CA THR A 49 -4.16 10.54 23.48
C THR A 49 -4.16 11.73 22.52
N ASP A 50 -2.97 12.18 22.13
CA ASP A 50 -2.79 13.45 21.43
C ASP A 50 -3.27 13.42 19.97
N LEU A 51 -3.20 12.26 19.32
CA LEU A 51 -3.55 12.07 17.93
C LEU A 51 -4.87 11.31 17.72
N SER A 52 -5.50 10.84 18.80
CA SER A 52 -6.74 10.08 18.72
C SER A 52 -7.88 10.90 18.10
N ASN A 53 -8.69 10.23 17.28
CA ASN A 53 -9.95 10.76 16.75
C ASN A 53 -11.18 10.28 17.54
N TRP A 54 -11.00 9.59 18.67
CA TRP A 54 -12.14 9.13 19.47
C TRP A 54 -13.08 10.27 19.84
N GLY A 55 -14.37 10.04 19.69
CA GLY A 55 -15.41 11.04 19.96
C GLY A 55 -15.56 12.13 18.89
N ARG A 56 -14.66 12.21 17.89
CA ARG A 56 -14.71 13.26 16.86
C ARG A 56 -16.03 13.31 16.10
N TRP A 57 -16.63 12.15 15.85
CA TRP A 57 -17.92 12.00 15.13
C TRP A 57 -19.06 11.52 16.04
N GLY A 58 -18.89 11.67 17.34
CA GLY A 58 -19.86 11.27 18.36
C GLY A 58 -19.50 9.94 19.04
N PRO A 59 -20.13 9.70 20.23
CA PRO A 59 -19.76 8.54 21.05
C PRO A 59 -20.16 7.19 20.44
N ASP A 60 -21.15 7.18 19.54
CA ASP A 60 -21.68 5.96 18.91
C ASP A 60 -21.12 5.71 17.50
N ASP A 61 -20.11 6.50 17.09
CA ASP A 61 -19.54 6.38 15.75
C ASP A 61 -18.79 5.05 15.55
N GLU A 62 -19.09 4.40 14.44
CA GLU A 62 -18.46 3.16 13.97
C GLU A 62 -17.87 3.32 12.55
N LEU A 63 -17.90 4.53 11.94
CA LEU A 63 -17.41 4.80 10.59
C LEU A 63 -16.00 5.40 10.57
N GLY A 64 -15.58 6.02 11.68
CA GLY A 64 -14.28 6.67 11.77
C GLY A 64 -14.04 7.69 10.67
N ALA A 65 -12.88 7.67 10.05
CA ALA A 65 -12.50 8.61 9.01
C ALA A 65 -13.34 8.52 7.72
N LEU A 66 -14.15 7.46 7.53
CA LEU A 66 -15.12 7.41 6.42
C LEU A 66 -16.16 8.51 6.50
N ASN A 67 -16.40 9.09 7.68
CA ASN A 67 -17.23 10.29 7.84
C ASN A 67 -16.71 11.50 7.04
N LEU A 68 -15.45 11.51 6.67
CA LEU A 68 -14.84 12.56 5.83
C LEU A 68 -15.17 12.39 4.34
N ILE A 69 -15.68 11.22 3.94
CA ILE A 69 -16.13 10.97 2.57
C ILE A 69 -17.55 11.48 2.41
N THR A 70 -17.67 12.79 2.31
CA THR A 70 -18.95 13.47 2.11
C THR A 70 -19.52 13.24 0.70
N PRO A 71 -20.80 13.56 0.41
CA PRO A 71 -21.33 13.58 -0.94
C PRO A 71 -20.48 14.45 -1.91
N ALA A 72 -20.01 15.61 -1.44
CA ALA A 72 -19.13 16.48 -2.23
C ALA A 72 -17.79 15.80 -2.56
N LYS A 73 -17.20 15.07 -1.59
CA LYS A 73 -15.97 14.31 -1.81
C LYS A 73 -16.14 13.19 -2.86
N ARG A 74 -17.29 12.52 -2.84
CA ARG A 74 -17.61 11.51 -3.88
C ARG A 74 -17.76 12.11 -5.27
N LEU A 75 -18.38 13.29 -5.38
CA LEU A 75 -18.50 14.03 -6.65
C LEU A 75 -17.14 14.54 -7.14
N GLU A 76 -16.26 15.01 -6.23
CA GLU A 76 -14.89 15.35 -6.54
C GLU A 76 -14.13 14.14 -7.13
N ALA A 77 -14.25 12.98 -6.48
CA ALA A 77 -13.64 11.75 -6.97
C ALA A 77 -14.19 11.34 -8.35
N ALA A 78 -15.50 11.41 -8.56
CA ALA A 78 -16.13 11.09 -9.83
C ALA A 78 -15.69 12.02 -10.98
N ALA A 79 -15.37 13.28 -10.69
CA ALA A 79 -14.86 14.24 -11.67
C ALA A 79 -13.43 13.91 -12.16
N LEU A 80 -12.72 13.01 -11.49
CA LEU A 80 -11.40 12.51 -11.93
C LEU A 80 -11.50 11.47 -13.06
N VAL A 81 -12.69 10.92 -13.31
CA VAL A 81 -12.90 9.97 -14.41
C VAL A 81 -12.95 10.72 -15.73
N GLN A 82 -11.93 10.58 -16.55
CA GLN A 82 -11.78 11.27 -17.82
C GLN A 82 -11.71 10.31 -19.01
N GLU A 83 -10.99 9.21 -18.87
CA GLU A 83 -10.81 8.18 -19.91
C GLU A 83 -11.71 6.97 -19.73
N GLY A 84 -12.27 6.75 -18.53
CA GLY A 84 -13.09 5.58 -18.22
C GLY A 84 -12.27 4.28 -18.13
N ILE A 85 -10.95 4.38 -17.93
CA ILE A 85 -10.07 3.21 -17.80
C ILE A 85 -10.12 2.70 -16.37
N THR A 86 -10.34 1.40 -16.20
CA THR A 86 -10.40 0.74 -14.88
C THR A 86 -9.17 -0.10 -14.61
N VAL A 87 -8.67 -0.06 -13.38
CA VAL A 87 -7.57 -0.88 -12.89
C VAL A 87 -7.98 -1.57 -11.59
N SER A 88 -7.92 -2.91 -11.57
CA SER A 88 -8.10 -3.69 -10.35
C SER A 88 -6.86 -3.58 -9.47
N LEU A 89 -7.07 -3.37 -8.17
CA LEU A 89 -6.01 -3.33 -7.16
C LEU A 89 -5.99 -4.61 -6.32
N ALA A 90 -6.74 -5.63 -6.71
CA ALA A 90 -6.72 -6.92 -6.04
C ALA A 90 -5.71 -7.86 -6.67
N ARG A 91 -4.92 -8.54 -5.82
CA ARG A 91 -4.17 -9.71 -6.28
C ARG A 91 -5.15 -10.80 -6.72
N THR A 92 -4.85 -11.45 -7.84
CA THR A 92 -5.55 -12.68 -8.23
C THR A 92 -5.54 -13.67 -7.05
N ALA A 93 -6.71 -14.23 -6.73
CA ALA A 93 -6.87 -15.13 -5.60
C ALA A 93 -5.85 -16.29 -5.70
N GLN A 94 -5.02 -16.41 -4.66
CA GLN A 94 -4.00 -17.44 -4.60
C GLN A 94 -4.58 -18.71 -3.96
N THR A 95 -4.68 -19.77 -4.74
CA THR A 95 -5.24 -21.06 -4.33
C THR A 95 -4.18 -22.07 -3.88
N GLU A 96 -2.91 -21.73 -4.02
CA GLU A 96 -1.78 -22.58 -3.61
C GLU A 96 -1.10 -22.00 -2.38
N GLU A 97 -0.63 -22.89 -1.51
CA GLU A 97 0.16 -22.51 -0.35
C GLU A 97 1.57 -22.09 -0.75
N SER A 98 2.04 -21.01 -0.12
CA SER A 98 3.42 -20.51 -0.34
C SER A 98 3.89 -19.72 0.89
N ALA A 99 5.16 -19.30 0.91
CA ALA A 99 5.72 -18.54 2.03
C ALA A 99 4.95 -17.23 2.31
N ASP A 100 4.43 -16.60 1.25
CA ASP A 100 3.60 -15.38 1.34
C ASP A 100 2.10 -15.64 1.23
N ASN A 101 1.66 -16.90 1.24
CA ASN A 101 0.26 -17.33 1.25
C ASN A 101 0.07 -18.63 2.05
N PRO A 102 0.25 -18.63 3.36
CA PRO A 102 0.09 -19.84 4.20
C PRO A 102 -1.37 -20.26 4.39
N CYS A 103 -2.33 -19.47 3.94
CA CYS A 103 -3.76 -19.74 4.06
C CYS A 103 -4.45 -19.42 2.73
N PRO A 104 -4.32 -20.30 1.72
CA PRO A 104 -4.83 -20.06 0.37
C PRO A 104 -6.36 -20.01 0.32
N VAL A 105 -6.85 -19.27 -0.67
CA VAL A 105 -8.28 -19.28 -1.01
C VAL A 105 -8.66 -20.67 -1.50
N GLN A 106 -9.73 -21.21 -0.94
CA GLN A 106 -10.27 -22.48 -1.39
C GLN A 106 -11.31 -22.26 -2.45
N TRP A 107 -11.14 -22.88 -3.61
CA TRP A 107 -12.09 -22.88 -4.69
C TRP A 107 -12.31 -24.32 -5.17
N GLU A 108 -13.56 -24.68 -5.37
CA GLU A 108 -13.93 -25.97 -5.94
C GLU A 108 -15.13 -25.86 -6.85
N MET A 109 -15.12 -26.61 -7.94
CA MET A 109 -16.30 -26.80 -8.78
C MET A 109 -17.24 -27.78 -8.10
N VAL A 110 -18.45 -27.33 -7.75
CA VAL A 110 -19.47 -28.16 -7.09
C VAL A 110 -20.30 -28.92 -8.09
N ASN A 111 -20.60 -28.32 -9.23
CA ASN A 111 -21.37 -28.94 -10.31
C ASN A 111 -20.91 -28.39 -11.68
N ALA A 112 -20.85 -29.29 -12.68
CA ALA A 112 -20.66 -28.92 -14.06
C ALA A 112 -21.56 -29.81 -14.95
N SER A 113 -22.42 -29.21 -15.77
CA SER A 113 -23.36 -29.89 -16.66
C SER A 113 -23.51 -29.09 -17.94
N PRO A 114 -24.16 -29.68 -19.00
CA PRO A 114 -24.44 -28.93 -20.20
C PRO A 114 -25.37 -27.72 -20.02
N ARG A 115 -26.02 -27.58 -18.87
CA ARG A 115 -26.92 -26.47 -18.55
C ARG A 115 -26.30 -25.38 -17.71
N GLY A 116 -25.13 -25.62 -17.10
CA GLY A 116 -24.48 -24.65 -16.24
C GLY A 116 -23.47 -25.27 -15.26
N ALA A 117 -22.75 -24.42 -14.60
CA ALA A 117 -21.78 -24.80 -13.56
C ALA A 117 -22.01 -23.98 -12.28
N SER A 118 -21.60 -24.53 -11.17
CA SER A 118 -21.58 -23.85 -9.86
C SER A 118 -20.32 -24.22 -9.10
N ASP A 119 -19.82 -23.29 -8.33
CA ASP A 119 -18.61 -23.45 -7.55
C ASP A 119 -18.81 -22.97 -6.10
N ARG A 120 -17.83 -23.25 -5.28
CA ARG A 120 -17.70 -22.77 -3.91
C ARG A 120 -16.38 -22.07 -3.74
N VAL A 121 -16.41 -20.89 -3.09
CA VAL A 121 -15.22 -20.14 -2.71
C VAL A 121 -15.22 -19.94 -1.20
N ALA A 122 -14.08 -20.15 -0.56
CA ALA A 122 -13.91 -19.87 0.86
C ALA A 122 -12.60 -19.13 1.14
N TYR A 123 -12.74 -17.96 1.75
CA TYR A 123 -11.64 -17.19 2.33
C TYR A 123 -11.53 -17.57 3.80
N ARG A 124 -10.70 -18.57 4.13
CA ARG A 124 -10.54 -19.06 5.51
C ARG A 124 -9.82 -18.07 6.41
N CYS A 125 -8.99 -17.22 5.84
CA CYS A 125 -8.17 -16.23 6.54
C CYS A 125 -8.37 -14.88 5.86
N ILE A 126 -9.36 -14.09 6.31
CA ILE A 126 -9.61 -12.75 5.76
C ILE A 126 -8.35 -11.89 5.91
N HIS A 127 -7.79 -11.83 7.12
CA HIS A 127 -6.55 -11.10 7.43
C HIS A 127 -5.28 -11.90 7.07
N GLY A 128 -5.36 -12.67 5.99
CA GLY A 128 -4.26 -13.50 5.50
C GLY A 128 -3.23 -12.71 4.70
N LEU A 129 -2.13 -13.38 4.36
CA LEU A 129 -1.02 -12.77 3.61
C LEU A 129 -1.26 -12.73 2.10
N GLY A 130 -2.11 -13.60 1.56
CA GLY A 130 -2.28 -13.82 0.12
C GLY A 130 -3.45 -13.10 -0.53
N SER A 131 -4.43 -12.59 0.23
CA SER A 131 -5.66 -12.01 -0.30
C SER A 131 -5.78 -10.53 -0.02
N THR A 132 -6.13 -9.75 -1.04
CA THR A 132 -6.49 -8.34 -0.87
C THR A 132 -7.78 -8.24 -0.06
N HIS A 133 -7.75 -7.48 1.03
CA HIS A 133 -8.87 -7.34 1.95
C HIS A 133 -8.91 -5.94 2.57
N ILE A 134 -10.06 -5.61 3.14
CA ILE A 134 -10.22 -4.41 3.96
C ILE A 134 -10.52 -4.79 5.40
N ASP A 135 -9.88 -4.09 6.33
CA ASP A 135 -10.06 -4.29 7.76
C ASP A 135 -11.17 -3.43 8.32
N GLY A 136 -12.06 -4.06 9.10
CA GLY A 136 -12.97 -3.38 10.02
C GLY A 136 -12.26 -3.04 11.33
N PHE A 137 -12.79 -2.08 12.09
CA PHE A 137 -12.16 -1.67 13.35
C PHE A 137 -12.17 -2.74 14.44
N ALA A 138 -13.06 -3.74 14.33
CA ALA A 138 -13.06 -4.89 15.24
C ALA A 138 -11.93 -5.90 14.97
N HIS A 139 -11.01 -5.60 14.04
CA HIS A 139 -9.85 -6.45 13.78
C HIS A 139 -8.71 -6.24 14.81
N ARG A 140 -8.53 -5.00 15.30
CA ARG A 140 -7.41 -4.67 16.20
C ARG A 140 -7.87 -3.99 17.48
N PHE A 141 -7.10 -4.22 18.55
CA PHE A 141 -7.44 -3.73 19.88
C PHE A 141 -6.22 -3.08 20.55
N PHE A 142 -6.51 -2.08 21.38
CA PHE A 142 -5.53 -1.46 22.24
C PHE A 142 -6.11 -1.25 23.64
N GLY A 143 -5.40 -1.70 24.70
CA GLY A 143 -5.85 -1.54 26.07
C GLY A 143 -7.23 -2.13 26.36
N GLY A 144 -7.61 -3.24 25.67
CA GLY A 144 -8.93 -3.87 25.81
C GLY A 144 -10.06 -3.11 25.10
N LYS A 145 -9.72 -2.21 24.19
CA LYS A 145 -10.67 -1.38 23.43
C LYS A 145 -10.38 -1.44 21.94
N MET A 146 -11.39 -1.25 21.13
CA MET A 146 -11.35 -1.01 19.69
C MET A 146 -11.69 0.45 19.38
N TRP A 147 -11.80 0.81 18.10
CA TRP A 147 -12.15 2.15 17.65
C TRP A 147 -13.23 2.80 18.50
N ASN A 148 -13.06 4.10 18.76
CA ASN A 148 -13.95 4.96 19.51
C ASN A 148 -14.18 4.53 20.97
N GLY A 149 -13.24 3.74 21.52
CA GLY A 149 -13.24 3.35 22.93
C GLY A 149 -14.19 2.22 23.30
N TYR A 150 -14.84 1.57 22.34
CA TYR A 150 -15.68 0.41 22.61
C TYR A 150 -14.91 -0.71 23.27
N PRO A 151 -15.36 -1.25 24.43
CA PRO A 151 -14.70 -2.38 25.09
C PRO A 151 -14.85 -3.66 24.26
N ILE A 152 -13.82 -4.51 24.26
CA ILE A 152 -13.88 -5.78 23.52
C ILE A 152 -14.59 -6.89 24.29
N ALA A 153 -14.62 -6.83 25.62
CA ALA A 153 -14.95 -7.95 26.50
C ALA A 153 -16.25 -8.67 26.12
N ASP A 154 -17.34 -7.91 25.90
CA ASP A 154 -18.65 -8.49 25.54
C ASP A 154 -19.06 -8.22 24.10
N LEU A 155 -18.26 -7.42 23.37
CA LEU A 155 -18.58 -6.95 22.02
C LEU A 155 -17.85 -7.75 20.93
N VAL A 156 -16.82 -8.51 21.27
CA VAL A 156 -16.11 -9.38 20.32
C VAL A 156 -15.92 -10.75 20.94
N THR A 157 -16.67 -11.74 20.47
CA THR A 157 -16.64 -13.10 21.01
C THR A 157 -16.47 -14.15 19.91
N MET A 158 -15.99 -15.32 20.27
CA MET A 158 -15.84 -16.43 19.32
C MET A 158 -17.19 -16.87 18.74
N GLU A 159 -18.26 -16.79 19.52
CA GLU A 159 -19.60 -17.22 19.12
C GLU A 159 -20.35 -16.13 18.36
N GLY A 160 -20.31 -14.90 18.86
CA GLY A 160 -21.10 -13.78 18.35
C GLY A 160 -20.39 -12.93 17.29
N GLY A 161 -19.08 -13.07 17.15
CA GLY A 161 -18.26 -12.16 16.33
C GLY A 161 -18.23 -10.74 16.88
N ALA A 162 -18.05 -9.75 16.03
CA ALA A 162 -17.98 -8.32 16.37
C ALA A 162 -19.38 -7.70 16.39
N GLN A 163 -19.87 -7.32 17.57
CA GLN A 163 -21.17 -6.69 17.76
C GLN A 163 -21.12 -5.16 17.52
N LYS A 164 -19.92 -4.58 17.48
CA LYS A 164 -19.60 -3.20 17.16
C LYS A 164 -18.39 -3.16 16.23
N ASN A 165 -18.26 -2.10 15.45
CA ASN A 165 -17.11 -1.88 14.57
C ASN A 165 -16.89 -3.01 13.53
N ALA A 166 -17.95 -3.78 13.22
CA ALA A 166 -17.90 -4.84 12.23
C ALA A 166 -17.75 -4.27 10.80
N VAL A 167 -17.22 -5.08 9.88
CA VAL A 167 -17.07 -4.72 8.47
C VAL A 167 -18.40 -4.33 7.81
N LEU A 168 -19.54 -4.78 8.36
CA LEU A 168 -20.88 -4.46 7.90
C LEU A 168 -21.16 -2.95 7.87
N THR A 169 -20.49 -2.15 8.71
CA THR A 169 -20.62 -0.70 8.70
C THR A 169 -20.25 -0.06 7.38
N MET A 170 -19.42 -0.74 6.59
CA MET A 170 -18.95 -0.31 5.25
C MET A 170 -19.81 -0.85 4.09
N LYS A 171 -20.99 -1.44 4.35
CA LYS A 171 -21.83 -2.10 3.32
C LYS A 171 -22.22 -1.21 2.15
N ASP A 172 -22.31 0.10 2.37
CA ASP A 172 -22.68 1.07 1.34
C ASP A 172 -21.48 1.41 0.40
N GLY A 173 -20.33 0.77 0.65
CA GLY A 173 -19.12 0.95 -0.12
C GLY A 173 -18.36 2.24 0.16
N ILE A 174 -17.13 2.27 -0.29
CA ILE A 174 -16.23 3.42 -0.20
C ILE A 174 -16.01 3.93 -1.63
N VAL A 175 -16.38 5.19 -1.88
CA VAL A 175 -16.12 5.88 -3.15
C VAL A 175 -15.46 7.20 -2.82
N THR A 176 -14.17 7.36 -3.17
CA THR A 176 -13.41 8.57 -2.84
C THR A 176 -12.27 8.78 -3.83
N ARG A 177 -11.54 9.89 -3.71
CA ARG A 177 -10.29 10.09 -4.40
C ARG A 177 -9.23 9.15 -3.83
N GLY A 178 -8.60 8.34 -4.69
CA GLY A 178 -7.40 7.59 -4.41
C GLY A 178 -6.16 8.36 -4.84
N VAL A 179 -5.09 8.33 -4.04
CA VAL A 179 -3.79 8.94 -4.34
C VAL A 179 -2.70 7.89 -4.17
N LEU A 180 -1.95 7.64 -5.24
CA LEU A 180 -0.85 6.67 -5.23
C LEU A 180 0.47 7.35 -4.83
N TYR A 181 1.13 6.78 -3.83
CA TYR A 181 2.51 7.06 -3.44
C TYR A 181 3.41 5.92 -3.92
N ASP A 182 4.11 6.13 -5.02
CA ASP A 182 4.98 5.12 -5.65
C ASP A 182 6.45 5.40 -5.30
N ILE A 183 6.88 4.88 -4.18
CA ILE A 183 8.23 5.18 -3.64
C ILE A 183 9.35 4.50 -4.44
N PRO A 184 9.19 3.26 -4.97
CA PRO A 184 10.18 2.73 -5.91
C PRO A 184 10.40 3.65 -7.12
N ARG A 185 9.34 4.18 -7.70
CA ARG A 185 9.45 5.11 -8.84
C ARG A 185 10.16 6.42 -8.46
N LEU A 186 9.88 6.97 -7.28
CA LEU A 186 10.62 8.11 -6.74
C LEU A 186 12.12 7.84 -6.67
N LYS A 187 12.48 6.62 -6.25
CA LYS A 187 13.89 6.21 -6.07
C LYS A 187 14.53 5.61 -7.33
N GLY A 188 13.78 5.49 -8.44
CA GLY A 188 14.28 4.95 -9.71
C GLY A 188 14.63 3.46 -9.68
N VAL A 189 13.92 2.69 -8.83
CA VAL A 189 14.11 1.24 -8.67
C VAL A 189 12.78 0.49 -8.92
N PRO A 190 12.79 -0.80 -9.27
CA PRO A 190 11.56 -1.56 -9.49
C PRO A 190 10.81 -1.85 -8.18
N TYR A 191 11.52 -2.04 -7.08
CA TYR A 191 10.99 -2.27 -5.74
C TYR A 191 12.00 -1.81 -4.68
N LEU A 192 11.54 -1.64 -3.46
CA LEU A 192 12.41 -1.33 -2.31
C LEU A 192 12.94 -2.63 -1.70
N GLU A 193 14.22 -2.60 -1.28
CA GLU A 193 14.83 -3.74 -0.59
C GLU A 193 14.21 -3.95 0.80
N PRO A 194 14.18 -5.20 1.31
CA PRO A 194 13.76 -5.51 2.66
C PRO A 194 14.40 -4.61 3.72
N GLY A 195 13.62 -4.20 4.71
CA GLY A 195 14.07 -3.30 5.76
C GLY A 195 14.10 -1.82 5.39
N THR A 196 13.82 -1.45 4.13
CA THR A 196 13.71 -0.04 3.74
C THR A 196 12.52 0.61 4.43
N ARG A 197 12.78 1.68 5.18
CA ARG A 197 11.77 2.47 5.87
C ARG A 197 11.37 3.69 5.04
N ILE A 198 10.08 3.83 4.78
CA ILE A 198 9.50 4.96 4.06
C ILE A 198 9.13 6.04 5.09
N THR A 199 9.74 7.19 4.96
CA THR A 199 9.63 8.29 5.91
C THR A 199 8.73 9.41 5.40
N VAL A 200 8.40 10.38 6.26
CA VAL A 200 7.71 11.62 5.87
C VAL A 200 8.46 12.33 4.74
N ALA A 201 9.80 12.36 4.79
CA ALA A 201 10.61 12.98 3.75
C ALA A 201 10.44 12.31 2.39
N ASP A 202 10.31 10.97 2.33
CA ASP A 202 10.02 10.25 1.09
C ASP A 202 8.63 10.60 0.55
N LEU A 203 7.63 10.70 1.44
CA LEU A 203 6.25 11.06 1.07
C LEU A 203 6.19 12.49 0.52
N GLU A 204 6.81 13.44 1.19
CA GLU A 204 6.85 14.84 0.76
C GLU A 204 7.68 15.04 -0.51
N ALA A 205 8.75 14.27 -0.71
CA ALA A 205 9.50 14.25 -1.96
C ALA A 205 8.64 13.74 -3.12
N TRP A 206 7.80 12.72 -2.90
CA TRP A 206 6.84 12.25 -3.90
C TRP A 206 5.80 13.30 -4.22
N GLU A 207 5.24 13.98 -3.22
CA GLU A 207 4.31 15.10 -3.41
C GLU A 207 4.95 16.23 -4.23
N ALA A 208 6.21 16.58 -3.91
CA ALA A 208 6.93 17.61 -4.64
C ALA A 208 7.20 17.23 -6.10
N GLN A 209 7.49 15.96 -6.37
CA GLN A 209 7.74 15.46 -7.73
C GLN A 209 6.48 15.40 -8.56
N THR A 210 5.35 15.00 -7.98
CA THR A 210 4.11 14.75 -8.72
C THR A 210 3.14 15.92 -8.71
N GLY A 211 3.28 16.83 -7.75
CA GLY A 211 2.33 17.91 -7.51
C GLY A 211 1.02 17.47 -6.85
N VAL A 212 0.89 16.18 -6.50
CA VAL A 212 -0.32 15.60 -5.90
C VAL A 212 -0.11 15.37 -4.42
N ARG A 213 -1.08 15.79 -3.60
CA ARG A 213 -1.08 15.61 -2.15
C ARG A 213 -2.34 14.89 -1.71
N VAL A 214 -2.17 13.93 -0.81
CA VAL A 214 -3.31 13.32 -0.10
C VAL A 214 -3.90 14.32 0.91
N GLY A 215 -5.21 14.29 1.11
CA GLY A 215 -5.93 15.18 2.02
C GLY A 215 -7.16 14.53 2.63
N SER A 216 -7.98 15.37 3.25
CA SER A 216 -9.15 14.92 4.01
C SER A 216 -10.11 14.10 3.16
N GLY A 217 -10.45 12.90 3.66
CA GLY A 217 -11.37 11.99 3.01
C GLY A 217 -10.79 11.19 1.85
N ASP A 218 -9.51 11.35 1.52
CA ASP A 218 -8.85 10.57 0.47
C ASP A 218 -8.48 9.17 0.95
N ALA A 219 -8.29 8.27 0.00
CA ALA A 219 -7.57 7.03 0.19
C ALA A 219 -6.10 7.20 -0.25
N MET A 220 -5.17 6.98 0.67
CA MET A 220 -3.74 6.93 0.39
C MET A 220 -3.34 5.49 0.06
N LEU A 221 -2.69 5.28 -1.08
CA LEU A 221 -2.16 3.97 -1.48
C LEU A 221 -0.64 4.04 -1.55
N LEU A 222 0.04 3.16 -0.82
CA LEU A 222 1.49 3.07 -0.79
C LEU A 222 1.98 1.85 -1.54
N ARG A 223 2.74 2.07 -2.62
CA ARG A 223 3.50 1.04 -3.31
C ARG A 223 4.96 1.05 -2.83
N TRP A 224 5.46 -0.13 -2.46
CA TRP A 224 6.88 -0.37 -2.26
C TRP A 224 7.46 -1.41 -3.22
N GLY A 225 6.59 -2.02 -4.05
CA GLY A 225 6.95 -2.98 -5.09
C GLY A 225 7.02 -4.42 -4.60
N ARG A 226 6.17 -4.81 -3.64
CA ARG A 226 6.10 -6.20 -3.15
C ARG A 226 5.95 -7.20 -4.27
N TRP A 227 5.02 -6.94 -5.19
CA TRP A 227 4.70 -7.88 -6.25
C TRP A 227 5.76 -7.89 -7.34
N ALA A 228 6.36 -6.74 -7.68
CA ALA A 228 7.53 -6.67 -8.55
C ALA A 228 8.70 -7.47 -7.98
N ARG A 229 8.98 -7.37 -6.66
CA ARG A 229 10.00 -8.17 -6.01
C ARG A 229 9.66 -9.67 -6.08
N ARG A 230 8.41 -10.03 -5.82
CA ARG A 230 7.96 -11.42 -5.85
C ARG A 230 8.15 -12.09 -7.22
N GLU A 231 7.97 -11.36 -8.31
CA GLU A 231 8.23 -11.87 -9.67
C GLU A 231 9.73 -12.19 -9.88
N VAL A 232 10.62 -11.51 -9.17
CA VAL A 232 12.08 -11.72 -9.28
C VAL A 232 12.60 -12.83 -8.37
N VAL A 233 12.17 -12.82 -7.09
CA VAL A 233 12.73 -13.73 -6.07
C VAL A 233 11.82 -14.92 -5.75
N GLY A 234 10.61 -14.95 -6.29
CA GLY A 234 9.59 -15.92 -5.89
C GLY A 234 8.87 -15.55 -4.60
N PRO A 235 7.99 -16.44 -4.07
CA PRO A 235 7.34 -16.23 -2.77
C PRO A 235 8.36 -16.08 -1.64
N PHE A 236 8.14 -15.11 -0.74
CA PHE A 236 9.04 -14.81 0.38
C PHE A 236 8.25 -14.49 1.66
N ASP A 237 8.91 -14.61 2.81
CA ASP A 237 8.32 -14.27 4.10
C ASP A 237 8.17 -12.74 4.23
N THR A 238 6.97 -12.24 4.01
CA THR A 238 6.67 -10.80 4.10
C THR A 238 6.75 -10.24 5.51
N TRP A 239 6.81 -11.08 6.56
CA TRP A 239 7.05 -10.64 7.92
C TRP A 239 8.53 -10.32 8.17
N ALA A 240 9.41 -11.07 7.54
CA ALA A 240 10.86 -10.88 7.67
C ALA A 240 11.44 -9.94 6.60
N GLU A 241 10.82 -9.88 5.41
CA GLU A 241 11.42 -9.31 4.21
C GLU A 241 10.55 -8.20 3.59
N ALA A 242 9.84 -7.40 4.38
CA ALA A 242 9.08 -6.25 3.88
C ALA A 242 9.92 -4.96 3.84
N ALA A 243 9.54 -4.05 2.94
CA ALA A 243 9.72 -2.62 3.09
C ALA A 243 8.36 -2.00 3.48
N GLY A 244 8.36 -0.82 4.06
CA GLY A 244 7.11 -0.18 4.46
C GLY A 244 7.32 1.12 5.24
N PHE A 245 6.26 1.64 5.81
CA PHE A 245 6.30 2.87 6.56
C PHE A 245 7.21 2.81 7.79
N ASP A 246 7.90 3.89 8.05
CA ASP A 246 8.41 4.20 9.39
C ASP A 246 7.25 4.69 10.27
N ASN A 247 7.23 4.29 11.56
CA ASN A 247 6.14 4.71 12.45
C ASN A 247 6.10 6.23 12.70
N SER A 248 7.17 6.98 12.42
CA SER A 248 7.19 8.44 12.48
C SER A 248 6.21 9.13 11.51
N VAL A 249 5.63 8.38 10.57
CA VAL A 249 4.59 8.90 9.67
C VAL A 249 3.21 9.04 10.35
N ILE A 250 2.99 8.46 11.53
CA ILE A 250 1.68 8.48 12.22
C ILE A 250 1.15 9.91 12.42
N PRO A 251 1.91 10.88 12.96
CA PRO A 251 1.43 12.26 13.09
C PRO A 251 1.13 12.93 11.75
N TRP A 252 1.92 12.61 10.72
CA TRP A 252 1.70 13.13 9.37
C TRP A 252 0.39 12.60 8.77
N LEU A 253 0.11 11.29 8.89
CA LEU A 253 -1.15 10.69 8.45
C LEU A 253 -2.35 11.32 9.18
N ARG A 254 -2.22 11.54 10.49
CA ARG A 254 -3.24 12.22 11.30
C ARG A 254 -3.52 13.63 10.77
N ALA A 255 -2.48 14.39 10.45
CA ALA A 255 -2.60 15.75 9.94
C ALA A 255 -3.21 15.82 8.52
N ARG A 256 -3.12 14.75 7.74
CA ARG A 256 -3.71 14.65 6.40
C ARG A 256 -5.20 14.25 6.40
N ASP A 257 -5.72 13.76 7.52
CA ASP A 257 -7.11 13.35 7.66
C ASP A 257 -7.56 12.35 6.58
N ILE A 258 -6.72 11.39 6.24
CA ILE A 258 -7.04 10.35 5.26
C ILE A 258 -8.18 9.46 5.76
N ALA A 259 -9.00 8.94 4.85
CA ALA A 259 -10.11 8.05 5.20
C ALA A 259 -9.76 6.56 5.11
N VAL A 260 -8.88 6.19 4.18
CA VAL A 260 -8.40 4.83 3.96
C VAL A 260 -6.89 4.86 3.75
N LEU A 261 -6.19 3.89 4.32
CA LEU A 261 -4.77 3.66 4.05
C LEU A 261 -4.61 2.29 3.41
N GLY A 262 -4.04 2.26 2.20
CA GLY A 262 -3.84 1.03 1.45
C GLY A 262 -2.35 0.76 1.20
N TRP A 263 -1.96 -0.52 1.24
CA TRP A 263 -0.59 -0.97 1.03
C TRP A 263 -0.49 -2.41 0.55
N GLU A 264 0.71 -2.82 0.17
CA GLU A 264 1.00 -4.16 -0.35
C GLU A 264 1.36 -5.18 0.74
N THR A 265 1.66 -4.71 1.97
CA THR A 265 1.95 -5.53 3.17
C THR A 265 1.31 -4.86 4.39
N PRO A 266 1.25 -5.50 5.57
CA PRO A 266 0.63 -4.91 6.77
C PRO A 266 1.32 -3.65 7.32
N GLY A 267 1.82 -2.78 6.45
CA GLY A 267 2.26 -1.43 6.78
C GLY A 267 3.41 -1.30 7.77
N TYR A 268 4.24 -2.31 7.94
CA TYR A 268 5.40 -2.21 8.81
C TYR A 268 6.68 -2.57 8.09
N THR A 269 7.78 -2.04 8.61
CA THR A 269 9.13 -2.46 8.20
C THR A 269 9.74 -3.28 9.33
N PRO A 270 10.32 -4.46 9.06
CA PRO A 270 11.02 -5.22 10.07
C PRO A 270 12.08 -4.37 10.74
N ARG A 271 12.08 -4.34 12.07
CA ARG A 271 13.06 -3.60 12.86
C ARG A 271 14.01 -4.58 13.53
N PRO A 272 15.31 -4.33 13.50
CA PRO A 272 16.26 -5.12 14.26
C PRO A 272 16.05 -5.00 15.79
N GLU A 273 15.59 -3.82 16.25
CA GLU A 273 15.36 -3.53 17.67
C GLU A 273 14.38 -2.36 17.81
N GLY A 274 13.51 -2.38 18.81
CA GLY A 274 12.63 -1.27 19.14
C GLY A 274 11.54 -1.65 20.15
N ASP A 275 11.09 -0.67 20.90
CA ASP A 275 10.12 -0.83 22.00
C ASP A 275 8.66 -0.87 21.51
N LEU A 276 8.41 -0.66 20.20
CA LEU A 276 7.06 -0.62 19.67
C LEU A 276 6.57 -1.98 19.21
N PRO A 277 5.25 -2.23 19.28
CA PRO A 277 4.65 -3.41 18.65
C PRO A 277 5.00 -3.51 17.16
N THR A 278 5.12 -4.72 16.65
CA THR A 278 5.44 -5.00 15.24
C THR A 278 4.49 -4.29 14.28
N LEU A 279 3.21 -4.19 14.63
CA LEU A 279 2.16 -3.56 13.82
C LEU A 279 1.72 -2.19 14.38
N ALA A 280 2.65 -1.40 14.97
CA ALA A 280 2.30 -0.17 15.66
C ALA A 280 1.48 0.81 14.80
N LEU A 281 1.89 1.08 13.56
CA LEU A 281 1.12 1.93 12.64
C LEU A 281 -0.24 1.32 12.27
N HIS A 282 -0.26 0.01 11.97
CA HIS A 282 -1.48 -0.70 11.62
C HIS A 282 -2.52 -0.63 12.75
N ASP A 283 -2.08 -0.94 13.97
CA ASP A 283 -2.92 -0.90 15.16
C ASP A 283 -3.40 0.53 15.44
N PHE A 284 -2.50 1.51 15.32
CA PHE A 284 -2.83 2.91 15.56
C PHE A 284 -3.85 3.45 14.54
N ALA A 285 -3.69 3.10 13.27
CA ALA A 285 -4.62 3.52 12.21
C ALA A 285 -6.05 3.05 12.51
N LEU A 286 -6.22 1.76 12.80
CA LEU A 286 -7.54 1.20 13.09
C LEU A 286 -8.10 1.67 14.43
N THR A 287 -7.28 1.68 15.50
CA THR A 287 -7.81 1.89 16.85
C THR A 287 -7.90 3.35 17.25
N MET A 288 -6.94 4.21 16.86
CA MET A 288 -6.87 5.60 17.30
C MET A 288 -7.27 6.59 16.23
N LEU A 289 -6.85 6.39 14.98
CA LEU A 289 -7.20 7.31 13.89
C LEU A 289 -8.60 7.04 13.31
N GLY A 290 -9.12 5.82 13.46
CA GLY A 290 -10.35 5.40 12.81
C GLY A 290 -10.20 5.36 11.28
N VAL A 291 -9.04 4.95 10.79
CA VAL A 291 -8.71 4.79 9.37
C VAL A 291 -8.76 3.32 9.01
N HIS A 292 -9.62 2.96 8.06
CA HIS A 292 -9.68 1.58 7.55
C HIS A 292 -8.46 1.25 6.71
N LEU A 293 -8.04 -0.01 6.79
CA LEU A 293 -6.84 -0.51 6.09
C LEU A 293 -7.23 -1.38 4.91
N LEU A 294 -6.70 -1.06 3.73
CA LEU A 294 -6.74 -1.90 2.54
C LEU A 294 -5.42 -2.66 2.44
N ASP A 295 -5.43 -3.89 2.93
CA ASP A 295 -4.24 -4.74 3.01
C ASP A 295 -4.08 -5.60 1.76
N ARG A 296 -2.81 -5.87 1.43
CA ARG A 296 -2.42 -6.77 0.33
C ARG A 296 -2.92 -6.33 -1.05
N ALA A 297 -3.04 -5.04 -1.27
CA ALA A 297 -3.31 -4.52 -2.60
C ALA A 297 -2.20 -4.91 -3.59
N ASP A 298 -2.55 -5.14 -4.84
CA ASP A 298 -1.61 -5.25 -5.95
C ASP A 298 -1.60 -3.91 -6.70
N LEU A 299 -0.53 -3.15 -6.51
CA LEU A 299 -0.42 -1.79 -7.03
C LEU A 299 0.45 -1.69 -8.29
N GLU A 300 0.91 -2.82 -8.85
CA GLU A 300 1.79 -2.81 -10.02
C GLU A 300 1.08 -2.24 -11.25
N ALA A 301 -0.10 -2.78 -11.59
CA ALA A 301 -0.87 -2.27 -12.73
C ALA A 301 -1.32 -0.81 -12.55
N LEU A 302 -1.60 -0.40 -11.30
CA LEU A 302 -1.92 0.99 -10.98
C LEU A 302 -0.73 1.91 -11.20
N SER A 303 0.47 1.49 -10.77
CA SER A 303 1.72 2.24 -10.98
C SER A 303 1.98 2.50 -12.46
N GLU A 304 1.86 1.44 -13.28
CA GLU A 304 2.06 1.55 -14.73
C GLU A 304 1.00 2.45 -15.39
N MET A 305 -0.27 2.31 -15.02
CA MET A 305 -1.35 3.14 -15.54
C MET A 305 -1.17 4.60 -15.14
N ALA A 306 -0.91 4.88 -13.86
CA ALA A 306 -0.69 6.23 -13.34
C ALA A 306 0.48 6.92 -14.06
N ALA A 307 1.57 6.19 -14.29
CA ALA A 307 2.73 6.69 -15.03
C ALA A 307 2.41 6.98 -16.50
N ALA A 308 1.66 6.09 -17.17
CA ALA A 308 1.25 6.28 -18.56
C ALA A 308 0.34 7.50 -18.74
N GLN A 309 -0.52 7.76 -17.77
CA GLN A 309 -1.42 8.93 -17.75
C GLN A 309 -0.75 10.20 -17.21
N GLY A 310 0.39 10.08 -16.52
CA GLY A 310 1.00 11.21 -15.79
C GLY A 310 0.11 11.70 -14.64
N ARG A 311 -0.76 10.85 -14.11
CA ARG A 311 -1.77 11.15 -13.08
C ARG A 311 -1.67 10.15 -11.93
N TRP A 312 -1.53 10.66 -10.72
CA TRP A 312 -1.33 9.88 -9.51
C TRP A 312 -2.55 9.89 -8.58
N GLU A 313 -3.65 10.44 -9.09
CA GLU A 313 -4.96 10.48 -8.44
C GLU A 313 -6.05 9.97 -9.40
N PHE A 314 -7.07 9.35 -8.84
CA PHE A 314 -8.13 8.66 -9.57
C PHE A 314 -9.36 8.49 -8.67
N MET A 315 -10.52 8.15 -9.24
CA MET A 315 -11.64 7.68 -8.46
C MET A 315 -11.34 6.25 -7.97
N LEU A 316 -11.43 6.03 -6.66
CA LEU A 316 -11.30 4.70 -6.04
C LEU A 316 -12.66 4.22 -5.55
N THR A 317 -12.97 2.95 -5.84
CA THR A 317 -14.13 2.26 -5.30
C THR A 317 -13.70 1.00 -4.56
N ILE A 318 -14.22 0.80 -3.34
CA ILE A 318 -14.02 -0.42 -2.54
C ILE A 318 -15.40 -0.87 -2.06
N ALA A 319 -15.79 -2.11 -2.35
CA ALA A 319 -17.08 -2.67 -1.98
C ALA A 319 -16.89 -3.91 -1.09
N PRO A 320 -16.81 -3.74 0.24
CA PRO A 320 -16.74 -4.87 1.17
C PRO A 320 -17.99 -5.73 1.08
N LEU A 321 -17.83 -7.02 1.28
CA LEU A 321 -18.97 -7.93 1.45
C LEU A 321 -19.73 -7.54 2.73
N PRO A 322 -21.05 -7.49 2.71
CA PRO A 322 -21.87 -7.12 3.88
C PRO A 322 -21.95 -8.29 4.88
N ILE A 323 -20.83 -8.65 5.49
CA ILE A 323 -20.71 -9.76 6.42
C ILE A 323 -21.12 -9.29 7.82
N PRO A 324 -22.25 -9.80 8.39
CA PRO A 324 -22.60 -9.48 9.77
C PRO A 324 -21.49 -9.94 10.73
N ASN A 325 -21.18 -9.09 11.70
CA ASN A 325 -20.23 -9.38 12.78
C ASN A 325 -18.80 -9.75 12.32
N GLY A 326 -18.48 -9.57 11.03
CA GLY A 326 -17.15 -9.82 10.48
C GLY A 326 -16.16 -8.72 10.82
N THR A 327 -14.88 -9.09 10.97
CA THR A 327 -13.78 -8.16 11.30
C THR A 327 -13.11 -7.56 10.07
N GLY A 328 -13.38 -8.10 8.89
CA GLY A 328 -12.86 -7.65 7.60
C GLY A 328 -13.56 -8.36 6.43
N SER A 329 -13.20 -8.00 5.21
CA SER A 329 -13.78 -8.55 3.98
C SER A 329 -12.73 -8.66 2.89
N PRO A 330 -12.68 -9.76 2.11
CA PRO A 330 -11.98 -9.74 0.83
C PRO A 330 -12.64 -8.69 -0.06
N VAL A 331 -11.83 -8.00 -0.84
CA VAL A 331 -12.30 -6.94 -1.75
C VAL A 331 -11.54 -6.95 -3.07
N ASN A 332 -12.16 -6.43 -4.11
CA ASN A 332 -11.51 -6.05 -5.35
C ASN A 332 -11.65 -4.53 -5.54
N PRO A 333 -10.73 -3.71 -5.02
CA PRO A 333 -10.78 -2.28 -5.21
C PRO A 333 -10.51 -1.92 -6.67
N ILE A 334 -11.24 -0.94 -7.19
CA ILE A 334 -11.10 -0.49 -8.58
C ILE A 334 -10.71 0.98 -8.60
N ALA A 335 -9.58 1.27 -9.24
CA ALA A 335 -9.22 2.63 -9.64
C ALA A 335 -9.82 2.94 -11.02
N VAL A 336 -10.35 4.15 -11.20
CA VAL A 336 -10.94 4.61 -12.47
C VAL A 336 -10.31 5.96 -12.83
N PHE A 337 -9.71 6.01 -14.02
CA PHE A 337 -9.08 7.20 -14.58
C PHE A 337 -9.96 7.92 -15.57
#